data_ff4a59f4f9688309c0d2736d05326866
#
_entry.id   ff4a59f4f9688309c0d2736d05326866
#
_cell.length_a   1.000
_cell.length_b   1.000
_cell.length_c   1.000
_cell.angle_alpha   90.00
_cell.angle_beta   90.00
_cell.angle_gamma   90.00
#
_symmetry.space_group_name_H-M   'P 1'
#
loop_
_entity.id
_entity.type
_entity.pdbx_description
1 polymer ?
#
loop_
_entity_poly.entity_id
_entity_poly.type
_entity_poly.pdbx_seq_one_letter_code
_entity_poly.pdbx_strand_id
1 'polypeptide(L)'
;MSKLFERAQQFGKSFMLPIAILPAAGLLLGIGGALSNPNTVKAYPVLDMSLLQNIFILMSSAGNIVFQNLPVIFAVGVAIGLAKSDKGTAGLAAMLGFLIMNSSMNGLLTITGTLAKDNLAEVGQSMVLGIQTVETGVFGGIVTGIMTALLHNKFHKISLPDYLGFFGGSRFVPIITAIASIVLGVIMFFVWPTVQGWIFGVGGLVDKTGIIGTFFFGFILRLLGPFGLHHIFYLPFWQTALGGSLEVKGHMVHGTQNIFFAQLGDPDVTKYFSGVSRYMSGRFITMMFGLCGAALAIYHTAKPERKKVVGGLMLSAALTSFLTGITEPLEFSFLFVAPLLYVIHAFLDGLAFMMADIFNITVGQTFSGGFIDFLLFGVLQGNSKTNFLWVIPVGIIWFMMYYVIFRFLITKFNFKTPGREDETATDTVEATDRAKTIIQALGGKENIDVVDCCATRLRVTLNSDKDVNKSMLTATQARGVIQKGNGVQVIYGPHVTTIKNEVEELLENEKL
;
A
#
# COMPACT_ATOMS: atom_id res chain seq x y z
N MET A 1 -6.07 1.27 23.29
CA MET A 1 -4.87 0.80 22.58
C MET A 1 -3.67 1.48 23.18
N SER A 2 -2.48 0.83 23.19
CA SER A 2 -1.30 1.53 23.67
C SER A 2 -0.94 2.67 22.71
N LYS A 3 -0.35 3.76 23.21
CA LYS A 3 0.18 4.87 22.38
C LYS A 3 1.10 4.37 21.26
N LEU A 4 1.73 3.21 21.47
CA LEU A 4 2.57 2.53 20.48
C LEU A 4 1.75 2.04 19.28
N PHE A 5 0.57 1.47 19.51
CA PHE A 5 -0.30 0.97 18.43
C PHE A 5 -0.86 2.13 17.57
N GLU A 6 -1.24 3.25 18.19
CA GLU A 6 -1.71 4.44 17.47
C GLU A 6 -0.59 5.04 16.59
N ARG A 7 0.64 5.11 17.13
CA ARG A 7 1.82 5.54 16.35
C ARG A 7 2.12 4.59 15.19
N ALA A 8 2.07 3.27 15.41
CA ALA A 8 2.29 2.28 14.36
C ALA A 8 1.22 2.40 13.26
N GLN A 9 -0.04 2.65 13.64
CA GLN A 9 -1.13 2.84 12.68
C GLN A 9 -0.98 4.16 11.89
N GLN A 10 -0.56 5.25 12.54
CA GLN A 10 -0.27 6.53 11.88
C GLN A 10 0.92 6.39 10.92
N PHE A 11 1.93 5.64 11.33
CA PHE A 11 3.08 5.31 10.49
C PHE A 11 2.66 4.50 9.26
N GLY A 12 1.88 3.40 9.43
CA GLY A 12 1.35 2.64 8.30
C GLY A 12 0.56 3.49 7.31
N LYS A 13 -0.22 4.46 7.82
CA LYS A 13 -0.96 5.43 6.99
C LYS A 13 -0.08 6.31 6.13
N SER A 14 1.10 6.71 6.62
CA SER A 14 1.99 7.59 5.86
C SER A 14 2.49 6.97 4.55
N PHE A 15 2.41 5.64 4.42
CA PHE A 15 2.72 4.93 3.18
C PHE A 15 1.57 4.97 2.15
N MET A 16 0.35 5.33 2.55
CA MET A 16 -0.78 5.31 1.61
C MET A 16 -0.60 6.29 0.44
N LEU A 17 -0.03 7.47 0.70
CA LEU A 17 0.17 8.48 -0.34
C LEU A 17 1.15 8.00 -1.43
N PRO A 18 2.38 7.57 -1.12
CA PRO A 18 3.31 7.03 -2.13
C PRO A 18 2.78 5.76 -2.80
N ILE A 19 2.05 4.90 -2.07
CA ILE A 19 1.50 3.66 -2.62
C ILE A 19 0.33 3.93 -3.57
N ALA A 20 -0.48 4.96 -3.33
CA ALA A 20 -1.61 5.32 -4.19
C ALA A 20 -1.22 5.66 -5.64
N ILE A 21 0.04 6.01 -5.90
CA ILE A 21 0.58 6.28 -7.23
C ILE A 21 0.91 4.98 -7.99
N LEU A 22 1.25 3.91 -7.27
CA LEU A 22 1.73 2.66 -7.85
C LEU A 22 0.76 1.99 -8.82
N PRO A 23 -0.58 1.96 -8.59
CA PRO A 23 -1.51 1.38 -9.55
C PRO A 23 -1.46 2.08 -10.91
N ALA A 24 -1.45 3.41 -10.93
CA ALA A 24 -1.38 4.16 -12.19
C ALA A 24 -0.04 3.94 -12.91
N ALA A 25 1.07 4.03 -12.18
CA ALA A 25 2.40 3.76 -12.72
C ALA A 25 2.53 2.32 -13.22
N GLY A 26 1.99 1.37 -12.46
CA GLY A 26 1.99 -0.04 -12.80
C GLY A 26 1.16 -0.37 -14.04
N LEU A 27 -0.01 0.24 -14.19
CA LEU A 27 -0.82 0.09 -15.41
C LEU A 27 -0.08 0.66 -16.63
N LEU A 28 0.53 1.83 -16.52
CA LEU A 28 1.34 2.42 -17.61
C LEU A 28 2.50 1.50 -18.00
N LEU A 29 3.28 1.04 -17.00
CA LEU A 29 4.40 0.14 -17.22
C LEU A 29 3.94 -1.21 -17.75
N GLY A 30 2.86 -1.77 -17.17
CA GLY A 30 2.34 -3.08 -17.52
C GLY A 30 1.74 -3.14 -18.92
N ILE A 31 0.84 -2.23 -19.25
CA ILE A 31 0.26 -2.13 -20.60
C ILE A 31 1.36 -1.82 -21.61
N GLY A 32 2.14 -0.78 -21.34
CA GLY A 32 3.24 -0.37 -22.21
C GLY A 32 4.25 -1.48 -22.42
N GLY A 33 4.78 -2.08 -21.36
CA GLY A 33 5.78 -3.13 -21.41
C GLY A 33 5.26 -4.45 -21.99
N ALA A 34 4.04 -4.87 -21.63
CA ALA A 34 3.44 -6.09 -22.15
C ALA A 34 3.14 -6.02 -23.66
N LEU A 35 2.60 -4.87 -24.13
CA LEU A 35 2.18 -4.70 -25.53
C LEU A 35 3.31 -4.23 -26.44
N SER A 36 4.43 -3.69 -25.90
CA SER A 36 5.65 -3.39 -26.66
C SER A 36 6.68 -4.53 -26.63
N ASN A 37 6.42 -5.60 -25.87
CA ASN A 37 7.33 -6.74 -25.82
C ASN A 37 7.40 -7.42 -27.21
N PRO A 38 8.61 -7.63 -27.79
CA PRO A 38 8.77 -8.21 -29.11
C PRO A 38 8.05 -9.57 -29.30
N ASN A 39 8.01 -10.41 -28.27
CA ASN A 39 7.31 -11.69 -28.33
C ASN A 39 5.77 -11.52 -28.41
N THR A 40 5.23 -10.52 -27.70
CA THR A 40 3.81 -10.19 -27.77
C THR A 40 3.45 -9.62 -29.14
N VAL A 41 4.27 -8.71 -29.67
CA VAL A 41 4.10 -8.16 -31.01
C VAL A 41 4.14 -9.25 -32.08
N LYS A 42 5.09 -10.20 -31.97
CA LYS A 42 5.18 -11.33 -32.90
C LYS A 42 3.96 -12.25 -32.84
N ALA A 43 3.39 -12.43 -31.64
CA ALA A 43 2.18 -13.24 -31.46
C ALA A 43 0.90 -12.52 -31.95
N TYR A 44 0.89 -11.19 -31.90
CA TYR A 44 -0.24 -10.34 -32.29
C TYR A 44 0.19 -9.25 -33.29
N PRO A 45 0.32 -9.56 -34.59
CA PRO A 45 0.90 -8.61 -35.58
C PRO A 45 0.16 -7.28 -35.70
N VAL A 46 -1.09 -7.18 -35.29
CA VAL A 46 -1.85 -5.93 -35.25
C VAL A 46 -1.19 -4.87 -34.33
N LEU A 47 -0.39 -5.32 -33.35
CA LEU A 47 0.34 -4.45 -32.44
C LEU A 47 1.60 -3.84 -33.09
N ASP A 48 2.05 -4.34 -34.23
CA ASP A 48 3.28 -3.88 -34.91
C ASP A 48 3.11 -2.53 -35.66
N MET A 49 1.98 -1.85 -35.45
CA MET A 49 1.77 -0.51 -35.98
C MET A 49 2.67 0.48 -35.26
N SER A 50 3.51 1.22 -36.00
CA SER A 50 4.49 2.17 -35.41
C SER A 50 3.89 3.16 -34.42
N LEU A 51 2.68 3.68 -34.73
CA LEU A 51 1.98 4.61 -33.82
C LEU A 51 1.64 3.92 -32.47
N LEU A 52 1.13 2.71 -32.50
CA LEU A 52 0.80 1.94 -31.28
C LEU A 52 2.04 1.62 -30.49
N GLN A 53 3.11 1.16 -31.13
CA GLN A 53 4.38 0.87 -30.46
C GLN A 53 4.97 2.12 -29.80
N ASN A 54 4.94 3.27 -30.47
CA ASN A 54 5.40 4.52 -29.88
C ASN A 54 4.59 4.90 -28.62
N ILE A 55 3.28 4.72 -28.64
CA ILE A 55 2.42 4.95 -27.47
C ILE A 55 2.77 3.97 -26.34
N PHE A 56 2.91 2.68 -26.62
CA PHE A 56 3.23 1.68 -25.59
C PHE A 56 4.63 1.88 -25.00
N ILE A 57 5.62 2.23 -25.80
CA ILE A 57 6.97 2.58 -25.32
C ILE A 57 6.92 3.82 -24.42
N LEU A 58 6.16 4.86 -24.81
CA LEU A 58 5.97 6.05 -23.99
C LEU A 58 5.29 5.73 -22.64
N MET A 59 4.23 4.91 -22.67
CA MET A 59 3.54 4.44 -21.45
C MET A 59 4.50 3.65 -20.56
N SER A 60 5.25 2.70 -21.13
CA SER A 60 6.23 1.90 -20.38
C SER A 60 7.28 2.79 -19.71
N SER A 61 7.84 3.76 -20.45
CA SER A 61 8.82 4.69 -19.92
C SER A 61 8.25 5.56 -18.79
N ALA A 62 7.04 6.10 -18.98
CA ALA A 62 6.34 6.91 -17.97
C ALA A 62 5.99 6.12 -16.70
N GLY A 63 5.64 4.84 -16.82
CA GLY A 63 5.43 3.96 -15.68
C GLY A 63 6.73 3.60 -14.96
N ASN A 64 7.77 3.25 -15.73
CA ASN A 64 9.06 2.80 -15.20
C ASN A 64 9.77 3.87 -14.36
N ILE A 65 9.72 5.15 -14.77
CA ILE A 65 10.37 6.23 -14.03
C ILE A 65 9.82 6.36 -12.59
N VAL A 66 8.55 6.02 -12.35
CA VAL A 66 7.96 6.03 -11.01
C VAL A 66 8.60 4.93 -10.15
N PHE A 67 8.73 3.71 -10.67
CA PHE A 67 9.34 2.60 -9.95
C PHE A 67 10.82 2.84 -9.66
N GLN A 68 11.56 3.39 -10.62
CA GLN A 68 12.98 3.76 -10.42
C GLN A 68 13.17 4.82 -9.34
N ASN A 69 12.19 5.68 -9.12
CA ASN A 69 12.25 6.78 -8.17
C ASN A 69 11.38 6.57 -6.91
N LEU A 70 10.97 5.33 -6.65
CA LEU A 70 10.23 5.00 -5.43
C LEU A 70 10.88 5.51 -4.14
N PRO A 71 12.22 5.44 -3.96
CA PRO A 71 12.86 5.93 -2.75
C PRO A 71 12.52 7.40 -2.43
N VAL A 72 12.62 8.29 -3.41
CA VAL A 72 12.31 9.72 -3.19
C VAL A 72 10.80 9.95 -3.02
N ILE A 73 9.97 9.19 -3.74
CA ILE A 73 8.51 9.25 -3.61
C ILE A 73 8.10 8.86 -2.19
N PHE A 74 8.73 7.82 -1.62
CA PHE A 74 8.51 7.42 -0.22
C PHE A 74 9.03 8.46 0.76
N ALA A 75 10.19 9.09 0.53
CA ALA A 75 10.69 10.16 1.39
C ALA A 75 9.68 11.30 1.51
N VAL A 76 9.20 11.79 0.37
CA VAL A 76 8.21 12.89 0.29
C VAL A 76 6.88 12.45 0.89
N GLY A 77 6.34 11.29 0.47
CA GLY A 77 5.04 10.82 0.88
C GLY A 77 4.93 10.50 2.37
N VAL A 78 5.98 9.91 2.96
CA VAL A 78 6.05 9.62 4.40
C VAL A 78 6.13 10.93 5.21
N ALA A 79 6.93 11.90 4.75
CA ALA A 79 7.02 13.20 5.41
C ALA A 79 5.67 13.93 5.42
N ILE A 80 4.98 13.97 4.26
CA ILE A 80 3.63 14.56 4.12
C ILE A 80 2.62 13.81 5.01
N GLY A 81 2.66 12.48 5.02
CA GLY A 81 1.74 11.65 5.79
C GLY A 81 1.90 11.78 7.30
N LEU A 82 3.10 12.06 7.80
CA LEU A 82 3.40 12.23 9.22
C LEU A 82 3.39 13.69 9.68
N ALA A 83 3.40 14.67 8.76
CA ALA A 83 3.34 16.08 9.09
C ALA A 83 1.94 16.45 9.61
N LYS A 84 1.90 17.18 10.74
CA LYS A 84 0.66 17.62 11.38
C LYS A 84 0.01 18.81 10.68
N SER A 85 0.80 19.69 10.09
CA SER A 85 0.37 20.89 9.37
C SER A 85 1.41 21.24 8.31
N ASP A 86 1.12 22.21 7.42
CA ASP A 86 2.03 22.69 6.37
C ASP A 86 2.78 21.55 5.64
N LYS A 87 1.98 20.60 5.15
CA LYS A 87 2.44 19.37 4.51
C LYS A 87 3.31 19.62 3.27
N GLY A 88 3.07 20.73 2.58
CA GLY A 88 3.88 21.14 1.42
C GLY A 88 5.34 21.37 1.77
N THR A 89 5.60 22.13 2.82
CA THR A 89 6.97 22.36 3.33
C THR A 89 7.62 21.07 3.81
N ALA A 90 6.88 20.17 4.46
CA ALA A 90 7.39 18.87 4.87
C ALA A 90 7.84 18.02 3.67
N GLY A 91 7.04 18.01 2.59
CA GLY A 91 7.38 17.29 1.35
C GLY A 91 8.63 17.85 0.67
N LEU A 92 8.71 19.18 0.52
CA LEU A 92 9.87 19.84 -0.07
C LEU A 92 11.14 19.58 0.74
N ALA A 93 11.05 19.69 2.07
CA ALA A 93 12.18 19.42 2.98
C ALA A 93 12.63 17.95 2.89
N ALA A 94 11.71 17.01 2.73
CA ALA A 94 12.04 15.58 2.57
C ALA A 94 12.76 15.30 1.25
N MET A 95 12.31 15.91 0.15
CA MET A 95 13.00 15.80 -1.14
C MET A 95 14.43 16.32 -1.04
N LEU A 96 14.60 17.53 -0.49
CA LEU A 96 15.91 18.12 -0.27
C LEU A 96 16.78 17.23 0.63
N GLY A 97 16.23 16.76 1.75
CA GLY A 97 16.92 15.87 2.68
C GLY A 97 17.38 14.57 2.04
N PHE A 98 16.56 13.96 1.18
CA PHE A 98 16.91 12.75 0.47
C PHE A 98 18.08 12.97 -0.52
N LEU A 99 18.07 14.08 -1.26
CA LEU A 99 19.17 14.43 -2.15
C LEU A 99 20.48 14.67 -1.37
N ILE A 100 20.41 15.41 -0.25
CA ILE A 100 21.58 15.71 0.59
C ILE A 100 22.13 14.43 1.24
N MET A 101 21.28 13.55 1.75
CA MET A 101 21.72 12.26 2.31
C MET A 101 22.51 11.46 1.28
N ASN A 102 21.97 11.28 0.07
CA ASN A 102 22.64 10.55 -1.00
C ASN A 102 23.94 11.22 -1.46
N SER A 103 23.94 12.56 -1.58
CA SER A 103 25.15 13.31 -1.91
C SER A 103 26.21 13.21 -0.82
N SER A 104 25.83 13.17 0.46
CA SER A 104 26.75 12.96 1.58
C SER A 104 27.39 11.58 1.54
N MET A 105 26.64 10.54 1.24
CA MET A 105 27.19 9.19 1.04
C MET A 105 28.12 9.14 -0.18
N ASN A 106 27.78 9.80 -1.29
CA ASN A 106 28.65 9.92 -2.46
C ASN A 106 29.99 10.60 -2.09
N GLY A 107 29.92 11.71 -1.35
CA GLY A 107 31.11 12.40 -0.84
C GLY A 107 32.01 11.48 -0.04
N LEU A 108 31.42 10.68 0.86
CA LEU A 108 32.18 9.70 1.65
C LEU A 108 32.77 8.57 0.81
N LEU A 109 32.02 8.04 -0.18
CA LEU A 109 32.56 7.06 -1.12
C LEU A 109 33.77 7.62 -1.89
N THR A 110 33.70 8.89 -2.26
CA THR A 110 34.81 9.58 -2.95
C THR A 110 36.02 9.78 -2.03
N ILE A 111 35.81 10.28 -0.82
CA ILE A 111 36.88 10.56 0.18
C ILE A 111 37.58 9.27 0.59
N THR A 112 36.82 8.19 0.77
CA THR A 112 37.37 6.88 1.16
C THR A 112 37.96 6.09 -0.02
N GLY A 113 37.82 6.57 -1.26
CA GLY A 113 38.29 5.89 -2.47
C GLY A 113 37.52 4.61 -2.79
N THR A 114 36.31 4.46 -2.24
CA THR A 114 35.45 3.27 -2.43
C THR A 114 34.37 3.46 -3.49
N LEU A 115 34.38 4.59 -4.22
CA LEU A 115 33.48 4.85 -5.34
C LEU A 115 33.77 3.87 -6.48
N ALA A 116 32.82 2.99 -6.78
CA ALA A 116 32.96 1.98 -7.83
C ALA A 116 32.96 2.61 -9.21
N LYS A 117 33.79 2.10 -10.13
CA LYS A 117 33.81 2.52 -11.53
C LYS A 117 32.85 1.72 -12.38
N ASP A 118 32.69 0.44 -12.08
CA ASP A 118 31.86 -0.53 -12.78
C ASP A 118 31.15 -1.43 -11.76
N ASN A 119 30.14 -2.17 -12.18
CA ASN A 119 29.42 -3.18 -11.38
C ASN A 119 28.93 -2.64 -10.01
N LEU A 120 28.27 -1.47 -10.01
CA LEU A 120 27.83 -0.77 -8.80
C LEU A 120 27.06 -1.69 -7.83
N ALA A 121 26.18 -2.55 -8.37
CA ALA A 121 25.34 -3.43 -7.57
C ALA A 121 26.12 -4.47 -6.76
N GLU A 122 27.25 -4.98 -7.28
CA GLU A 122 28.08 -5.99 -6.61
C GLU A 122 28.72 -5.45 -5.32
N VAL A 123 28.98 -4.13 -5.29
CA VAL A 123 29.55 -3.44 -4.12
C VAL A 123 28.51 -2.68 -3.30
N GLY A 124 27.20 -2.94 -3.54
CA GLY A 124 26.12 -2.32 -2.81
C GLY A 124 25.93 -0.82 -3.11
N GLN A 125 26.31 -0.37 -4.31
CA GLN A 125 26.11 1.00 -4.79
C GLN A 125 25.08 1.05 -5.91
N SER A 126 24.44 2.21 -6.10
CA SER A 126 23.48 2.45 -7.17
C SER A 126 23.47 3.91 -7.61
N MET A 127 22.85 4.18 -8.76
CA MET A 127 22.57 5.53 -9.23
C MET A 127 21.19 5.97 -8.77
N VAL A 128 21.13 6.98 -7.92
CA VAL A 128 19.89 7.56 -7.38
C VAL A 128 19.78 9.01 -7.82
N LEU A 129 18.82 9.33 -8.70
CA LEU A 129 18.62 10.69 -9.25
C LEU A 129 19.92 11.32 -9.81
N GLY A 130 20.75 10.49 -10.46
CA GLY A 130 22.04 10.94 -11.02
C GLY A 130 23.19 11.01 -10.01
N ILE A 131 22.99 10.63 -8.76
CA ILE A 131 24.00 10.57 -7.71
C ILE A 131 24.40 9.10 -7.49
N GLN A 132 25.67 8.75 -7.68
CA GLN A 132 26.17 7.44 -7.29
C GLN A 132 26.31 7.37 -5.77
N THR A 133 25.67 6.41 -5.15
CA THR A 133 25.53 6.35 -3.70
C THR A 133 25.45 4.91 -3.20
N VAL A 134 25.47 4.72 -1.88
CA VAL A 134 25.16 3.43 -1.26
C VAL A 134 23.70 3.08 -1.54
N GLU A 135 23.42 1.86 -1.97
CA GLU A 135 22.06 1.41 -2.28
C GLU A 135 21.24 1.23 -1.01
N THR A 136 20.47 2.24 -0.66
CA THR A 136 19.56 2.21 0.50
C THR A 136 18.11 1.90 0.08
N GLY A 137 17.82 1.95 -1.20
CA GLY A 137 16.50 1.70 -1.76
C GLY A 137 15.39 2.54 -1.08
N VAL A 138 14.20 1.97 -1.04
CA VAL A 138 13.02 2.58 -0.41
C VAL A 138 13.23 2.85 1.09
N PHE A 139 14.07 2.07 1.79
CA PHE A 139 14.39 2.30 3.20
C PHE A 139 15.05 3.65 3.46
N GLY A 140 16.02 4.04 2.62
CA GLY A 140 16.65 5.36 2.71
C GLY A 140 15.62 6.47 2.58
N GLY A 141 14.67 6.31 1.65
CA GLY A 141 13.53 7.23 1.51
C GLY A 141 12.66 7.29 2.77
N ILE A 142 12.26 6.14 3.31
CA ILE A 142 11.43 6.06 4.52
C ILE A 142 12.12 6.73 5.71
N VAL A 143 13.39 6.41 5.97
CA VAL A 143 14.16 6.99 7.09
C VAL A 143 14.26 8.50 6.95
N THR A 144 14.58 9.00 5.74
CA THR A 144 14.62 10.44 5.47
C THR A 144 13.26 11.09 5.69
N GLY A 145 12.17 10.47 5.22
CA GLY A 145 10.81 10.97 5.39
C GLY A 145 10.41 11.07 6.86
N ILE A 146 10.71 10.04 7.66
CA ILE A 146 10.45 10.05 9.12
C ILE A 146 11.26 11.16 9.81
N MET A 147 12.56 11.22 9.56
CA MET A 147 13.43 12.25 10.11
C MET A 147 12.89 13.64 9.81
N THR A 148 12.57 13.91 8.55
CA THR A 148 12.00 15.19 8.11
C THR A 148 10.70 15.51 8.82
N ALA A 149 9.76 14.54 8.91
CA ALA A 149 8.49 14.74 9.61
C ALA A 149 8.68 15.08 11.09
N LEU A 150 9.62 14.42 11.77
CA LEU A 150 9.94 14.71 13.18
C LEU A 150 10.50 16.12 13.34
N LEU A 151 11.42 16.53 12.47
CA LEU A 151 11.98 17.88 12.47
C LEU A 151 10.91 18.92 12.12
N HIS A 152 10.09 18.65 11.11
CA HIS A 152 8.99 19.52 10.72
C HIS A 152 8.01 19.74 11.86
N ASN A 153 7.49 18.66 12.48
CA ASN A 153 6.54 18.74 13.58
C ASN A 153 7.11 19.49 14.82
N LYS A 154 8.43 19.50 14.99
CA LYS A 154 9.10 20.19 16.08
C LYS A 154 9.39 21.67 15.77
N PHE A 155 9.77 22.00 14.53
CA PHE A 155 10.38 23.29 14.21
C PHE A 155 9.53 24.19 13.30
N HIS A 156 8.41 23.72 12.70
CA HIS A 156 7.61 24.53 11.77
C HIS A 156 6.97 25.78 12.36
N LYS A 157 6.95 25.90 13.69
CA LYS A 157 6.45 27.08 14.43
C LYS A 157 7.55 27.83 15.18
N ILE A 158 8.83 27.55 14.91
CA ILE A 158 9.93 28.19 15.62
C ILE A 158 9.97 29.69 15.32
N SER A 159 10.05 30.52 16.37
CA SER A 159 10.38 31.92 16.23
C SER A 159 11.89 32.12 16.48
N LEU A 160 12.54 32.79 15.54
CA LEU A 160 13.95 33.15 15.64
C LEU A 160 14.05 34.63 16.02
N PRO A 161 15.21 35.07 16.55
CA PRO A 161 15.47 36.48 16.79
C PRO A 161 15.22 37.32 15.54
N ASP A 162 14.87 38.60 15.68
CA ASP A 162 14.40 39.47 14.59
C ASP A 162 15.34 39.51 13.39
N TYR A 163 16.67 39.51 13.61
CA TYR A 163 17.67 39.49 12.54
C TYR A 163 17.72 38.17 11.72
N LEU A 164 17.16 37.10 12.26
CA LEU A 164 16.98 35.81 11.59
C LEU A 164 15.49 35.51 11.30
N GLY A 165 14.59 36.43 11.58
CA GLY A 165 13.14 36.25 11.52
C GLY A 165 12.67 35.75 10.15
N PHE A 166 13.35 36.14 9.05
CA PHE A 166 13.06 35.61 7.69
C PHE A 166 13.16 34.08 7.60
N PHE A 167 14.06 33.45 8.36
CA PHE A 167 14.26 32.01 8.36
C PHE A 167 13.40 31.28 9.40
N GLY A 168 12.55 31.98 10.14
CA GLY A 168 11.68 31.40 11.16
C GLY A 168 10.49 30.63 10.58
N GLY A 169 9.77 29.93 11.44
CA GLY A 169 8.60 29.14 11.07
C GLY A 169 8.92 27.99 10.12
N SER A 170 8.03 27.74 9.17
CA SER A 170 8.18 26.64 8.19
C SER A 170 9.44 26.75 7.34
N ARG A 171 9.98 27.95 7.12
CA ARG A 171 11.21 28.17 6.35
C ARG A 171 12.46 27.58 7.02
N PHE A 172 12.43 27.41 8.34
CA PHE A 172 13.52 26.79 9.09
C PHE A 172 13.61 25.28 8.84
N VAL A 173 12.51 24.63 8.50
CA VAL A 173 12.45 23.17 8.36
C VAL A 173 13.39 22.65 7.28
N PRO A 174 13.42 23.17 6.04
CA PRO A 174 14.42 22.74 5.04
C PRO A 174 15.86 22.91 5.50
N ILE A 175 16.16 23.98 6.24
CA ILE A 175 17.53 24.28 6.74
C ILE A 175 17.98 23.22 7.75
N ILE A 176 17.16 22.96 8.76
CA ILE A 176 17.51 21.96 9.79
C ILE A 176 17.50 20.55 9.19
N THR A 177 16.61 20.26 8.23
CA THR A 177 16.58 18.98 7.52
C THR A 177 17.85 18.79 6.70
N ALA A 178 18.36 19.82 6.03
CA ALA A 178 19.61 19.74 5.28
C ALA A 178 20.78 19.34 6.18
N ILE A 179 20.93 19.99 7.33
CA ILE A 179 21.98 19.67 8.31
C ILE A 179 21.82 18.23 8.84
N ALA A 180 20.60 17.86 9.23
CA ALA A 180 20.31 16.52 9.73
C ALA A 180 20.56 15.44 8.66
N SER A 181 20.32 15.75 7.39
CA SER A 181 20.53 14.82 6.27
C SER A 181 22.00 14.56 5.97
N ILE A 182 22.89 15.53 6.20
CA ILE A 182 24.33 15.28 6.15
C ILE A 182 24.72 14.23 7.22
N VAL A 183 24.25 14.44 8.45
CA VAL A 183 24.51 13.51 9.56
C VAL A 183 23.91 12.12 9.25
N LEU A 184 22.68 12.10 8.74
CA LEU A 184 22.01 10.85 8.32
C LEU A 184 22.82 10.14 7.22
N GLY A 185 23.33 10.86 6.23
CA GLY A 185 24.18 10.30 5.16
C GLY A 185 25.45 9.64 5.73
N VAL A 186 26.10 10.29 6.69
CA VAL A 186 27.25 9.70 7.40
C VAL A 186 26.85 8.43 8.14
N ILE A 187 25.76 8.45 8.90
CA ILE A 187 25.25 7.26 9.61
C ILE A 187 24.94 6.14 8.64
N MET A 188 24.22 6.44 7.56
CA MET A 188 23.84 5.43 6.55
C MET A 188 25.06 4.83 5.86
N PHE A 189 26.09 5.61 5.57
CA PHE A 189 27.32 5.12 4.97
C PHE A 189 28.00 4.02 5.81
N PHE A 190 28.05 4.17 7.13
CA PHE A 190 28.68 3.18 8.01
C PHE A 190 27.74 2.05 8.46
N VAL A 191 26.49 2.34 8.67
CA VAL A 191 25.53 1.38 9.26
C VAL A 191 24.85 0.53 8.18
N TRP A 192 24.52 1.13 7.03
CA TRP A 192 23.69 0.48 6.03
C TRP A 192 24.32 -0.78 5.42
N PRO A 193 25.62 -0.88 5.12
CA PRO A 193 26.20 -2.11 4.59
C PRO A 193 26.00 -3.32 5.53
N THR A 194 26.04 -3.09 6.85
CA THR A 194 25.74 -4.14 7.85
C THR A 194 24.26 -4.54 7.82
N VAL A 195 23.34 -3.57 7.75
CA VAL A 195 21.89 -3.81 7.63
C VAL A 195 21.58 -4.55 6.34
N GLN A 196 22.19 -4.15 5.23
CA GLN A 196 22.06 -4.81 3.94
C GLN A 196 22.53 -6.27 4.01
N GLY A 197 23.65 -6.56 4.67
CA GLY A 197 24.13 -7.91 4.92
C GLY A 197 23.12 -8.76 5.73
N TRP A 198 22.47 -8.18 6.74
CA TRP A 198 21.40 -8.88 7.47
C TRP A 198 20.17 -9.13 6.60
N ILE A 199 19.77 -8.16 5.78
CA ILE A 199 18.67 -8.32 4.82
C ILE A 199 18.95 -9.48 3.87
N PHE A 200 20.15 -9.56 3.30
CA PHE A 200 20.55 -10.70 2.47
C PHE A 200 20.51 -12.03 3.24
N GLY A 201 20.95 -12.04 4.50
CA GLY A 201 20.91 -13.22 5.37
C GLY A 201 19.51 -13.71 5.66
N VAL A 202 18.57 -12.80 5.95
CA VAL A 202 17.14 -13.12 6.19
C VAL A 202 16.48 -13.63 4.90
N GLY A 203 16.78 -13.03 3.75
CA GLY A 203 16.31 -13.52 2.44
C GLY A 203 16.69 -14.98 2.21
N GLY A 204 17.96 -15.32 2.48
CA GLY A 204 18.42 -16.70 2.39
C GLY A 204 17.77 -17.66 3.41
N LEU A 205 17.30 -17.18 4.56
CA LEU A 205 16.54 -17.99 5.51
C LEU A 205 15.13 -18.31 5.00
N VAL A 206 14.43 -17.32 4.43
CA VAL A 206 13.10 -17.51 3.83
C VAL A 206 13.17 -18.49 2.66
N ASP A 207 14.21 -18.41 1.83
CA ASP A 207 14.46 -19.38 0.76
C ASP A 207 14.66 -20.81 1.31
N LYS A 208 15.38 -20.96 2.43
CA LYS A 208 15.59 -22.26 3.09
C LYS A 208 14.32 -22.85 3.71
N THR A 209 13.36 -22.04 4.14
CA THR A 209 12.08 -22.52 4.69
C THR A 209 11.08 -22.93 3.61
N GLY A 210 11.33 -22.60 2.35
CA GLY A 210 10.56 -23.05 1.19
C GLY A 210 9.07 -22.73 1.31
N ILE A 211 8.23 -23.71 0.99
CA ILE A 211 6.77 -23.62 0.94
C ILE A 211 6.15 -23.15 2.26
N ILE A 212 6.71 -23.55 3.41
CA ILE A 212 6.24 -23.14 4.73
C ILE A 212 6.48 -21.63 4.94
N GLY A 213 7.63 -21.13 4.50
CA GLY A 213 7.93 -19.68 4.52
C GLY A 213 6.95 -18.88 3.69
N THR A 214 6.55 -19.39 2.54
CA THR A 214 5.52 -18.78 1.68
C THR A 214 4.14 -18.71 2.36
N PHE A 215 3.74 -19.76 3.07
CA PHE A 215 2.52 -19.72 3.89
C PHE A 215 2.57 -18.61 4.93
N PHE A 216 3.64 -18.55 5.72
CA PHE A 216 3.76 -17.52 6.76
C PHE A 216 3.82 -16.11 6.18
N PHE A 217 4.46 -15.93 5.02
CA PHE A 217 4.46 -14.65 4.32
C PHE A 217 3.02 -14.18 4.02
N GLY A 218 2.21 -15.00 3.36
CA GLY A 218 0.83 -14.66 3.01
C GLY A 218 -0.03 -14.44 4.27
N PHE A 219 0.09 -15.31 5.27
CA PHE A 219 -0.65 -15.23 6.53
C PHE A 219 -0.37 -13.92 7.29
N ILE A 220 0.90 -13.59 7.51
CA ILE A 220 1.31 -12.35 8.21
C ILE A 220 0.91 -11.12 7.40
N LEU A 221 1.13 -11.15 6.08
CA LEU A 221 0.75 -10.09 5.17
C LEU A 221 -0.73 -9.72 5.35
N ARG A 222 -1.61 -10.72 5.38
CA ARG A 222 -3.04 -10.52 5.53
C ARG A 222 -3.42 -10.06 6.94
N LEU A 223 -2.83 -10.62 7.98
CA LEU A 223 -3.07 -10.17 9.36
C LEU A 223 -2.70 -8.70 9.58
N LEU A 224 -1.70 -8.19 8.88
CA LEU A 224 -1.27 -6.80 8.97
C LEU A 224 -2.17 -5.85 8.14
N GLY A 225 -3.01 -6.37 7.25
CA GLY A 225 -3.89 -5.61 6.36
C GLY A 225 -4.75 -4.56 7.06
N PRO A 226 -5.55 -4.90 8.09
CA PRO A 226 -6.45 -3.97 8.77
C PRO A 226 -5.76 -2.79 9.45
N PHE A 227 -4.48 -2.97 9.77
CA PHE A 227 -3.67 -1.95 10.43
C PHE A 227 -2.95 -1.03 9.44
N GLY A 228 -2.98 -1.37 8.14
CA GLY A 228 -2.21 -0.69 7.09
C GLY A 228 -0.70 -0.99 7.17
N LEU A 229 -0.30 -2.00 7.97
CA LEU A 229 1.11 -2.36 8.17
C LEU A 229 1.62 -3.36 7.12
N HIS A 230 0.71 -3.98 6.34
CA HIS A 230 1.07 -4.93 5.29
C HIS A 230 1.99 -4.31 4.23
N HIS A 231 1.86 -3.00 3.97
CA HIS A 231 2.74 -2.29 3.05
C HIS A 231 4.19 -2.28 3.52
N ILE A 232 4.42 -2.06 4.82
CA ILE A 232 5.76 -2.10 5.42
C ILE A 232 6.33 -3.52 5.34
N PHE A 233 5.46 -4.53 5.46
CA PHE A 233 5.87 -5.92 5.48
C PHE A 233 6.28 -6.44 4.10
N TYR A 234 5.49 -6.19 3.02
CA TYR A 234 5.80 -6.76 1.71
C TYR A 234 6.86 -5.97 0.92
N LEU A 235 6.98 -4.65 1.13
CA LEU A 235 7.90 -3.80 0.37
C LEU A 235 9.36 -4.30 0.38
N PRO A 236 9.93 -4.73 1.50
CA PRO A 236 11.27 -5.32 1.52
C PRO A 236 11.43 -6.50 0.56
N PHE A 237 10.44 -7.39 0.49
CA PHE A 237 10.48 -8.55 -0.42
C PHE A 237 10.32 -8.12 -1.88
N TRP A 238 9.55 -7.08 -2.14
CA TRP A 238 9.31 -6.62 -3.51
C TRP A 238 10.45 -5.78 -4.07
N GLN A 239 11.12 -4.98 -3.22
CA GLN A 239 12.02 -3.92 -3.64
C GLN A 239 13.49 -4.14 -3.25
N THR A 240 13.80 -5.15 -2.43
CA THR A 240 15.16 -5.39 -1.96
C THR A 240 15.56 -6.85 -2.16
N ALA A 241 16.84 -7.14 -1.95
CA ALA A 241 17.37 -8.49 -2.05
C ALA A 241 16.74 -9.52 -1.09
N LEU A 242 15.92 -9.08 -0.12
CA LEU A 242 15.11 -9.98 0.71
C LEU A 242 14.13 -10.81 -0.15
N GLY A 243 13.63 -10.26 -1.24
CA GLY A 243 12.79 -10.97 -2.20
C GLY A 243 13.55 -11.69 -3.31
N GLY A 244 14.86 -11.74 -3.21
CA GLY A 244 15.76 -12.38 -4.16
C GLY A 244 16.57 -11.40 -5.02
N SER A 245 17.54 -11.97 -5.73
CA SER A 245 18.40 -11.23 -6.65
C SER A 245 18.59 -12.07 -7.91
N LEU A 246 18.54 -11.42 -9.06
CA LEU A 246 18.72 -12.08 -10.36
C LEU A 246 19.46 -11.13 -11.31
N GLU A 247 20.38 -11.69 -12.08
CA GLU A 247 21.00 -10.96 -13.18
C GLU A 247 20.04 -10.95 -14.38
N VAL A 248 19.70 -9.76 -14.87
CA VAL A 248 18.85 -9.55 -16.06
C VAL A 248 19.58 -8.61 -17.01
N LYS A 249 19.86 -9.04 -18.22
CA LYS A 249 20.60 -8.28 -19.26
C LYS A 249 21.95 -7.72 -18.77
N GLY A 250 22.70 -8.50 -17.98
CA GLY A 250 24.00 -8.08 -17.46
C GLY A 250 23.93 -7.13 -16.25
N HIS A 251 22.75 -6.88 -15.70
CA HIS A 251 22.57 -6.06 -14.51
C HIS A 251 21.97 -6.86 -13.37
N MET A 252 22.57 -6.78 -12.18
CA MET A 252 21.99 -7.39 -10.99
C MET A 252 20.76 -6.60 -10.53
N VAL A 253 19.63 -7.28 -10.46
CA VAL A 253 18.34 -6.70 -10.04
C VAL A 253 17.91 -7.35 -8.73
N HIS A 254 17.50 -6.54 -7.77
CA HIS A 254 17.05 -6.97 -6.44
C HIS A 254 15.57 -6.73 -6.24
N GLY A 255 14.92 -7.67 -5.55
CA GLY A 255 13.51 -7.59 -5.20
C GLY A 255 12.58 -8.19 -6.26
N THR A 256 11.63 -8.96 -5.78
CA THR A 256 10.75 -9.76 -6.65
C THR A 256 10.03 -8.94 -7.70
N GLN A 257 9.52 -7.76 -7.35
CA GLN A 257 8.79 -6.91 -8.29
C GLN A 257 9.72 -6.27 -9.32
N ASN A 258 10.87 -5.79 -8.90
CA ASN A 258 11.86 -5.21 -9.79
C ASN A 258 12.39 -6.27 -10.79
N ILE A 259 12.69 -7.48 -10.29
CA ILE A 259 13.10 -8.61 -11.14
C ILE A 259 12.00 -8.93 -12.16
N PHE A 260 10.75 -9.03 -11.71
CA PHE A 260 9.63 -9.31 -12.60
C PHE A 260 9.51 -8.28 -13.73
N PHE A 261 9.58 -6.98 -13.42
CA PHE A 261 9.48 -5.94 -14.44
C PHE A 261 10.71 -5.88 -15.37
N ALA A 262 11.90 -6.14 -14.84
CA ALA A 262 13.09 -6.29 -15.68
C ALA A 262 12.94 -7.46 -16.67
N GLN A 263 12.44 -8.60 -16.20
CA GLN A 263 12.17 -9.77 -17.05
C GLN A 263 11.00 -9.55 -18.02
N LEU A 264 10.01 -8.74 -17.66
CA LEU A 264 8.86 -8.43 -18.53
C LEU A 264 9.32 -7.74 -19.82
N GLY A 265 10.31 -6.86 -19.72
CA GLY A 265 10.91 -6.17 -20.88
C GLY A 265 12.01 -6.97 -21.60
N ASP A 266 12.24 -8.22 -21.21
CA ASP A 266 13.29 -9.07 -21.78
C ASP A 266 12.67 -10.18 -22.67
N PRO A 267 12.91 -10.16 -24.00
CA PRO A 267 12.36 -11.17 -24.91
C PRO A 267 12.95 -12.57 -24.70
N ASP A 268 14.15 -12.68 -24.14
CA ASP A 268 14.86 -13.96 -23.97
C ASP A 268 14.36 -14.75 -22.77
N VAL A 269 13.56 -14.16 -21.90
CA VAL A 269 13.00 -14.81 -20.71
C VAL A 269 11.97 -15.86 -21.10
N THR A 270 12.24 -17.11 -20.73
CA THR A 270 11.35 -18.26 -20.96
C THR A 270 10.47 -18.58 -19.75
N LYS A 271 10.91 -18.24 -18.53
CA LYS A 271 10.15 -18.35 -17.26
C LYS A 271 10.47 -17.18 -16.36
N TYR A 272 9.46 -16.69 -15.65
CA TYR A 272 9.68 -15.65 -14.65
C TYR A 272 10.31 -16.20 -13.36
N PHE A 273 10.94 -15.31 -12.63
CA PHE A 273 11.62 -15.59 -11.37
C PHE A 273 10.65 -16.23 -10.35
N SER A 274 11.09 -17.30 -9.68
CA SER A 274 10.26 -18.05 -8.72
C SER A 274 9.85 -17.24 -7.49
N GLY A 275 10.56 -16.17 -7.13
CA GLY A 275 10.14 -15.23 -6.11
C GLY A 275 8.74 -14.64 -6.36
N VAL A 276 8.33 -14.52 -7.64
CA VAL A 276 6.99 -14.04 -8.02
C VAL A 276 5.90 -14.99 -7.50
N SER A 277 6.08 -16.32 -7.58
CA SER A 277 5.14 -17.29 -7.02
C SER A 277 5.05 -17.18 -5.51
N ARG A 278 6.16 -16.94 -4.83
CA ARG A 278 6.25 -16.88 -3.37
C ARG A 278 5.66 -15.61 -2.77
N TYR A 279 5.93 -14.46 -3.39
CA TYR A 279 5.67 -13.16 -2.75
C TYR A 279 4.58 -12.33 -3.43
N MET A 280 3.99 -12.83 -4.53
CA MET A 280 3.00 -12.09 -5.30
C MET A 280 1.76 -12.91 -5.66
N SER A 281 1.94 -14.07 -6.29
CA SER A 281 0.87 -14.73 -7.07
C SER A 281 -0.28 -15.30 -6.23
N GLY A 282 -0.07 -15.58 -4.94
CA GLY A 282 -1.12 -16.08 -4.04
C GLY A 282 -2.32 -15.15 -3.92
N ARG A 283 -2.09 -13.84 -4.06
CA ARG A 283 -3.16 -12.82 -4.00
C ARG A 283 -4.25 -13.03 -5.06
N PHE A 284 -3.90 -13.46 -6.28
CA PHE A 284 -4.89 -13.69 -7.34
C PHE A 284 -5.93 -14.74 -6.94
N ILE A 285 -5.49 -15.81 -6.26
CA ILE A 285 -6.37 -16.89 -5.79
C ILE A 285 -7.35 -16.35 -4.75
N THR A 286 -6.87 -15.57 -3.78
CA THR A 286 -7.70 -15.04 -2.69
C THR A 286 -8.60 -13.90 -3.17
N MET A 287 -8.04 -12.92 -3.90
CA MET A 287 -8.74 -11.66 -4.22
C MET A 287 -9.76 -11.83 -5.33
N MET A 288 -9.45 -12.66 -6.35
CA MET A 288 -10.37 -12.89 -7.46
C MET A 288 -11.43 -13.96 -7.14
N PHE A 289 -11.08 -14.96 -6.33
CA PHE A 289 -11.97 -16.10 -6.10
C PHE A 289 -12.40 -16.22 -4.63
N GLY A 290 -11.46 -16.34 -3.69
CA GLY A 290 -11.78 -16.58 -2.29
C GLY A 290 -12.73 -15.55 -1.70
N LEU A 291 -12.41 -14.27 -1.82
CA LEU A 291 -13.24 -13.17 -1.30
C LEU A 291 -14.59 -13.06 -2.02
N CYS A 292 -14.68 -13.42 -3.29
CA CYS A 292 -15.98 -13.51 -3.99
C CYS A 292 -16.86 -14.61 -3.36
N GLY A 293 -16.26 -15.74 -2.95
CA GLY A 293 -16.95 -16.78 -2.19
C GLY A 293 -17.44 -16.31 -0.83
N ALA A 294 -16.60 -15.54 -0.11
CA ALA A 294 -16.99 -14.91 1.17
C ALA A 294 -18.18 -13.93 0.98
N ALA A 295 -18.12 -13.08 -0.03
CA ALA A 295 -19.20 -12.14 -0.37
C ALA A 295 -20.53 -12.85 -0.63
N LEU A 296 -20.49 -13.94 -1.40
CA LEU A 296 -21.68 -14.76 -1.68
C LEU A 296 -22.21 -15.42 -0.40
N ALA A 297 -21.35 -15.88 0.52
CA ALA A 297 -21.75 -16.46 1.78
C ALA A 297 -22.45 -15.40 2.67
N ILE A 298 -21.91 -14.19 2.76
CA ILE A 298 -22.52 -13.07 3.50
C ILE A 298 -23.91 -12.75 2.90
N TYR A 299 -24.01 -12.65 1.58
CA TYR A 299 -25.28 -12.39 0.90
C TYR A 299 -26.32 -13.47 1.21
N HIS A 300 -25.94 -14.75 1.10
CA HIS A 300 -26.89 -15.87 1.33
C HIS A 300 -27.34 -16.00 2.78
N THR A 301 -26.52 -15.53 3.72
CA THR A 301 -26.85 -15.58 5.17
C THR A 301 -27.61 -14.34 5.66
N ALA A 302 -27.76 -13.31 4.83
CA ALA A 302 -28.50 -12.09 5.17
C ALA A 302 -30.01 -12.38 5.33
N LYS A 303 -30.70 -11.60 6.20
CA LYS A 303 -32.14 -11.66 6.39
C LYS A 303 -32.86 -11.34 5.06
N PRO A 304 -34.00 -12.01 4.76
CA PRO A 304 -34.71 -11.82 3.48
C PRO A 304 -34.99 -10.35 3.14
N GLU A 305 -35.40 -9.55 4.14
CA GLU A 305 -35.79 -8.16 4.01
C GLU A 305 -34.60 -7.27 3.58
N ARG A 306 -33.37 -7.66 3.94
CA ARG A 306 -32.14 -6.92 3.66
C ARG A 306 -31.34 -7.45 2.47
N LYS A 307 -31.72 -8.58 1.89
CA LYS A 307 -30.98 -9.23 0.80
C LYS A 307 -30.72 -8.32 -0.39
N LYS A 308 -31.70 -7.47 -0.77
CA LYS A 308 -31.54 -6.56 -1.92
C LYS A 308 -30.40 -5.56 -1.71
N VAL A 309 -30.34 -4.94 -0.53
CA VAL A 309 -29.30 -3.96 -0.17
C VAL A 309 -27.95 -4.64 -0.01
N VAL A 310 -27.93 -5.76 0.72
CA VAL A 310 -26.69 -6.55 0.94
C VAL A 310 -26.17 -7.10 -0.38
N GLY A 311 -27.06 -7.53 -1.30
CA GLY A 311 -26.68 -8.01 -2.61
C GLY A 311 -25.92 -6.96 -3.41
N GLY A 312 -26.42 -5.74 -3.47
CA GLY A 312 -25.72 -4.62 -4.12
C GLY A 312 -24.36 -4.31 -3.48
N LEU A 313 -24.33 -4.26 -2.15
CA LEU A 313 -23.09 -4.00 -1.40
C LEU A 313 -22.03 -5.10 -1.64
N MET A 314 -22.41 -6.37 -1.50
CA MET A 314 -21.49 -7.49 -1.67
C MET A 314 -21.05 -7.67 -3.12
N LEU A 315 -21.95 -7.45 -4.09
CA LEU A 315 -21.58 -7.49 -5.51
C LEU A 315 -20.56 -6.39 -5.85
N SER A 316 -20.79 -5.15 -5.41
CA SER A 316 -19.86 -4.05 -5.64
C SER A 316 -18.50 -4.32 -5.00
N ALA A 317 -18.47 -4.78 -3.75
CA ALA A 317 -17.23 -5.08 -3.05
C ALA A 317 -16.49 -6.29 -3.65
N ALA A 318 -17.20 -7.33 -4.06
CA ALA A 318 -16.63 -8.50 -4.75
C ALA A 318 -16.07 -8.12 -6.12
N LEU A 319 -16.80 -7.30 -6.90
CA LEU A 319 -16.34 -6.84 -8.21
C LEU A 319 -15.07 -5.95 -8.07
N THR A 320 -15.01 -5.09 -7.06
CA THR A 320 -13.83 -4.30 -6.76
C THR A 320 -12.63 -5.20 -6.42
N SER A 321 -12.82 -6.19 -5.54
CA SER A 321 -11.78 -7.18 -5.23
C SER A 321 -11.34 -7.97 -6.47
N PHE A 322 -12.29 -8.47 -7.26
CA PHE A 322 -12.00 -9.25 -8.45
C PHE A 322 -11.24 -8.45 -9.52
N LEU A 323 -11.72 -7.25 -9.86
CA LEU A 323 -11.13 -6.46 -10.95
C LEU A 323 -9.79 -5.82 -10.56
N THR A 324 -9.74 -5.21 -9.38
CA THR A 324 -8.60 -4.36 -9.00
C THR A 324 -7.74 -4.95 -7.87
N GLY A 325 -8.22 -5.99 -7.17
CA GLY A 325 -7.56 -6.53 -5.99
C GLY A 325 -7.67 -5.63 -4.76
N ILE A 326 -8.54 -4.61 -4.75
CA ILE A 326 -8.80 -3.78 -3.57
C ILE A 326 -9.83 -4.51 -2.70
N THR A 327 -9.39 -5.01 -1.55
CA THR A 327 -10.16 -5.95 -0.71
C THR A 327 -10.84 -5.31 0.50
N GLU A 328 -10.40 -4.11 0.88
CA GLU A 328 -10.85 -3.41 2.08
C GLU A 328 -12.37 -3.24 2.19
N PRO A 329 -13.12 -2.91 1.12
CA PRO A 329 -14.58 -2.78 1.22
C PRO A 329 -15.25 -4.08 1.66
N LEU A 330 -14.71 -5.22 1.24
CA LEU A 330 -15.25 -6.53 1.58
C LEU A 330 -14.73 -6.99 2.96
N GLU A 331 -13.44 -6.91 3.20
CA GLU A 331 -12.81 -7.34 4.46
C GLU A 331 -13.38 -6.59 5.66
N PHE A 332 -13.56 -5.27 5.55
CA PHE A 332 -14.13 -4.48 6.64
C PHE A 332 -15.60 -4.74 6.89
N SER A 333 -16.30 -5.35 5.94
CA SER A 333 -17.70 -5.76 6.14
C SER A 333 -17.85 -6.86 7.20
N PHE A 334 -16.80 -7.67 7.44
CA PHE A 334 -16.84 -8.74 8.43
C PHE A 334 -15.78 -8.63 9.54
N LEU A 335 -14.67 -7.92 9.30
CA LEU A 335 -13.57 -7.81 10.25
C LEU A 335 -14.01 -7.41 11.68
N PHE A 336 -14.87 -6.38 11.78
CA PHE A 336 -15.24 -5.81 13.08
C PHE A 336 -16.38 -6.55 13.78
N VAL A 337 -17.24 -7.17 12.99
CA VAL A 337 -18.42 -7.88 13.51
C VAL A 337 -18.14 -9.36 13.72
N ALA A 338 -17.12 -9.89 13.09
CA ALA A 338 -16.71 -11.28 13.16
C ALA A 338 -15.18 -11.44 12.99
N PRO A 339 -14.34 -11.00 13.95
CA PRO A 339 -12.88 -11.06 13.85
C PRO A 339 -12.33 -12.46 13.55
N LEU A 340 -13.03 -13.50 14.00
CA LEU A 340 -12.65 -14.89 13.71
C LEU A 340 -12.67 -15.19 12.21
N LEU A 341 -13.63 -14.64 11.46
CA LEU A 341 -13.66 -14.79 10.01
C LEU A 341 -12.43 -14.16 9.36
N TYR A 342 -11.93 -13.06 9.93
CA TYR A 342 -10.72 -12.40 9.41
C TYR A 342 -9.46 -13.24 9.67
N VAL A 343 -9.34 -13.85 10.83
CA VAL A 343 -8.20 -14.75 11.14
C VAL A 343 -8.21 -15.96 10.20
N ILE A 344 -9.39 -16.53 9.93
CA ILE A 344 -9.53 -17.63 8.99
C ILE A 344 -9.22 -17.18 7.57
N HIS A 345 -9.67 -15.99 7.16
CA HIS A 345 -9.31 -15.39 5.89
C HIS A 345 -7.80 -15.25 5.75
N ALA A 346 -7.10 -14.74 6.77
CA ALA A 346 -5.64 -14.64 6.76
C ALA A 346 -4.97 -16.01 6.61
N PHE A 347 -5.47 -17.04 7.32
CA PHE A 347 -4.97 -18.40 7.20
C PHE A 347 -5.15 -18.96 5.78
N LEU A 348 -6.32 -18.76 5.18
CA LEU A 348 -6.60 -19.19 3.81
C LEU A 348 -5.78 -18.42 2.79
N ASP A 349 -5.44 -17.15 3.05
CA ASP A 349 -4.54 -16.35 2.20
C ASP A 349 -3.10 -16.91 2.25
N GLY A 350 -2.61 -17.27 3.44
CA GLY A 350 -1.33 -17.98 3.59
C GLY A 350 -1.28 -19.28 2.80
N LEU A 351 -2.35 -20.09 2.84
CA LEU A 351 -2.47 -21.29 2.03
C LEU A 351 -2.52 -20.99 0.53
N ALA A 352 -3.14 -19.89 0.11
CA ALA A 352 -3.18 -19.48 -1.30
C ALA A 352 -1.78 -19.14 -1.83
N PHE A 353 -0.98 -18.42 -1.03
CA PHE A 353 0.43 -18.18 -1.37
C PHE A 353 1.22 -19.48 -1.46
N MET A 354 1.02 -20.39 -0.51
CA MET A 354 1.66 -21.71 -0.53
C MET A 354 1.29 -22.50 -1.80
N MET A 355 0.02 -22.50 -2.21
CA MET A 355 -0.42 -23.16 -3.43
C MET A 355 0.14 -22.51 -4.70
N ALA A 356 0.25 -21.18 -4.72
CA ALA A 356 0.89 -20.48 -5.82
C ALA A 356 2.36 -20.89 -6.00
N ASP A 357 3.07 -21.11 -4.90
CA ASP A 357 4.45 -21.59 -4.92
C ASP A 357 4.54 -23.04 -5.38
N ILE A 358 3.69 -23.93 -4.85
CA ILE A 358 3.63 -25.35 -5.24
C ILE A 358 3.39 -25.51 -6.74
N PHE A 359 2.46 -24.77 -7.32
CA PHE A 359 2.16 -24.81 -8.74
C PHE A 359 3.06 -23.91 -9.59
N ASN A 360 4.04 -23.27 -8.96
CA ASN A 360 4.95 -22.31 -9.60
C ASN A 360 4.21 -21.30 -10.49
N ILE A 361 3.15 -20.69 -9.91
CA ILE A 361 2.37 -19.63 -10.56
C ILE A 361 3.17 -18.34 -10.46
N THR A 362 3.71 -17.86 -11.56
CA THR A 362 4.57 -16.67 -11.61
C THR A 362 3.87 -15.50 -12.31
N VAL A 363 2.67 -15.20 -11.89
CA VAL A 363 1.92 -14.02 -12.34
C VAL A 363 2.33 -12.83 -11.48
N GLY A 364 2.98 -11.85 -12.11
CA GLY A 364 3.40 -10.62 -11.44
C GLY A 364 2.23 -9.69 -11.12
N GLN A 365 2.51 -8.66 -10.37
CA GLN A 365 1.50 -7.62 -10.06
C GLN A 365 2.18 -6.27 -9.86
N THR A 366 1.42 -5.22 -10.14
CA THR A 366 1.86 -3.84 -9.92
C THR A 366 1.57 -3.38 -8.51
N PHE A 367 0.32 -3.57 -8.08
CA PHE A 367 -0.17 -3.10 -6.79
C PHE A 367 -0.93 -4.21 -6.05
N SER A 368 -1.82 -4.94 -6.74
CA SER A 368 -2.71 -5.91 -6.10
C SER A 368 -3.12 -7.02 -7.06
N GLY A 369 -3.53 -8.17 -6.51
CA GLY A 369 -3.85 -9.40 -7.24
C GLY A 369 -5.24 -9.43 -7.87
N GLY A 370 -5.62 -8.42 -8.67
CA GLY A 370 -6.89 -8.37 -9.40
C GLY A 370 -6.80 -8.87 -10.84
N PHE A 371 -7.96 -8.97 -11.49
CA PHE A 371 -8.08 -9.46 -12.86
C PHE A 371 -7.31 -8.62 -13.88
N ILE A 372 -7.17 -7.32 -13.65
CA ILE A 372 -6.40 -6.43 -14.53
C ILE A 372 -4.94 -6.89 -14.59
N ASP A 373 -4.29 -7.06 -13.44
CA ASP A 373 -2.91 -7.54 -13.36
C ASP A 373 -2.80 -8.99 -13.82
N PHE A 374 -3.79 -9.84 -13.51
CA PHE A 374 -3.85 -11.22 -13.99
C PHE A 374 -3.87 -11.31 -15.51
N LEU A 375 -4.64 -10.45 -16.18
CA LEU A 375 -4.70 -10.38 -17.64
C LEU A 375 -3.35 -9.93 -18.22
N LEU A 376 -2.79 -8.82 -17.70
CA LEU A 376 -1.58 -8.20 -18.23
C LEU A 376 -0.33 -9.06 -18.00
N PHE A 377 -0.18 -9.62 -16.80
CA PHE A 377 1.04 -10.27 -16.34
C PHE A 377 0.94 -11.80 -16.27
N GLY A 378 -0.26 -12.35 -16.46
CA GLY A 378 -0.50 -13.77 -16.54
C GLY A 378 -0.86 -14.19 -17.96
N VAL A 379 -2.07 -13.82 -18.40
CA VAL A 379 -2.66 -14.30 -19.64
C VAL A 379 -1.86 -13.84 -20.86
N LEU A 380 -1.59 -12.53 -20.97
CA LEU A 380 -0.87 -11.98 -22.12
C LEU A 380 0.60 -12.45 -22.20
N GLN A 381 1.21 -12.84 -21.08
CA GLN A 381 2.58 -13.37 -21.05
C GLN A 381 2.64 -14.87 -21.43
N GLY A 382 1.51 -15.53 -21.44
CA GLY A 382 1.40 -16.95 -21.80
C GLY A 382 1.67 -17.91 -20.64
N ASN A 383 1.03 -19.09 -20.74
CA ASN A 383 1.08 -20.09 -19.67
C ASN A 383 2.47 -20.72 -19.49
N SER A 384 3.28 -20.80 -20.56
CA SER A 384 4.65 -21.32 -20.48
C SER A 384 5.56 -20.52 -19.54
N LYS A 385 5.36 -19.20 -19.46
CA LYS A 385 6.12 -18.29 -18.59
C LYS A 385 5.54 -18.20 -17.18
N THR A 386 4.19 -18.24 -17.04
CA THR A 386 3.52 -17.80 -15.83
C THR A 386 2.75 -18.90 -15.10
N ASN A 387 2.46 -20.04 -15.73
CA ASN A 387 1.57 -21.07 -15.20
C ASN A 387 0.19 -20.53 -14.76
N PHE A 388 -0.29 -19.42 -15.36
CA PHE A 388 -1.50 -18.72 -14.95
C PHE A 388 -2.76 -19.60 -14.95
N LEU A 389 -2.80 -20.62 -15.80
CA LEU A 389 -3.95 -21.53 -15.89
C LEU A 389 -4.27 -22.22 -14.55
N TRP A 390 -3.28 -22.43 -13.69
CA TRP A 390 -3.49 -23.01 -12.37
C TRP A 390 -4.25 -22.08 -11.41
N VAL A 391 -4.25 -20.77 -11.63
CA VAL A 391 -5.05 -19.84 -10.83
C VAL A 391 -6.53 -20.16 -10.90
N ILE A 392 -7.01 -20.67 -12.05
CA ILE A 392 -8.44 -20.93 -12.28
C ILE A 392 -8.94 -22.12 -11.44
N PRO A 393 -8.41 -23.37 -11.58
CA PRO A 393 -8.89 -24.49 -10.78
C PRO A 393 -8.64 -24.32 -9.28
N VAL A 394 -7.47 -23.78 -8.89
CA VAL A 394 -7.18 -23.48 -7.49
C VAL A 394 -8.12 -22.39 -6.98
N GLY A 395 -8.37 -21.34 -7.76
CA GLY A 395 -9.30 -20.27 -7.41
C GLY A 395 -10.74 -20.78 -7.21
N ILE A 396 -11.22 -21.66 -8.06
CA ILE A 396 -12.56 -22.27 -7.90
C ILE A 396 -12.65 -23.05 -6.57
N ILE A 397 -11.61 -23.80 -6.22
CA ILE A 397 -11.55 -24.50 -4.93
C ILE A 397 -11.58 -23.49 -3.78
N TRP A 398 -10.82 -22.38 -3.88
CA TRP A 398 -10.81 -21.30 -2.88
C TRP A 398 -12.18 -20.62 -2.76
N PHE A 399 -12.83 -20.32 -3.86
CA PHE A 399 -14.19 -19.78 -3.86
C PHE A 399 -15.15 -20.67 -3.06
N MET A 400 -15.17 -21.97 -3.38
CA MET A 400 -16.03 -22.94 -2.69
C MET A 400 -15.67 -23.07 -1.21
N MET A 401 -14.40 -23.13 -0.88
CA MET A 401 -13.90 -23.25 0.49
C MET A 401 -14.29 -22.02 1.33
N TYR A 402 -14.07 -20.79 0.81
CA TYR A 402 -14.51 -19.57 1.46
C TYR A 402 -16.02 -19.52 1.64
N TYR A 403 -16.77 -19.87 0.60
CA TYR A 403 -18.24 -19.90 0.67
C TYR A 403 -18.74 -20.83 1.78
N VAL A 404 -18.26 -22.06 1.80
CA VAL A 404 -18.69 -23.07 2.78
C VAL A 404 -18.28 -22.68 4.21
N ILE A 405 -17.00 -22.29 4.41
CA ILE A 405 -16.48 -21.93 5.74
C ILE A 405 -17.20 -20.69 6.27
N PHE A 406 -17.28 -19.62 5.48
CA PHE A 406 -17.94 -18.39 5.91
C PHE A 406 -19.42 -18.62 6.21
N ARG A 407 -20.16 -19.28 5.32
CA ARG A 407 -21.57 -19.61 5.55
C ARG A 407 -21.77 -20.41 6.81
N PHE A 408 -20.97 -21.45 7.02
CA PHE A 408 -21.05 -22.29 8.22
C PHE A 408 -20.77 -21.48 9.51
N LEU A 409 -19.72 -20.69 9.54
CA LEU A 409 -19.34 -19.93 10.73
C LEU A 409 -20.30 -18.78 11.02
N ILE A 410 -20.77 -18.06 9.99
CA ILE A 410 -21.77 -16.99 10.16
C ILE A 410 -23.05 -17.55 10.78
N THR A 411 -23.51 -18.72 10.30
CA THR A 411 -24.74 -19.32 10.82
C THR A 411 -24.53 -19.94 12.19
N LYS A 412 -23.42 -20.67 12.41
CA LYS A 412 -23.14 -21.36 13.67
C LYS A 412 -22.92 -20.40 14.83
N PHE A 413 -22.16 -19.33 14.63
CA PHE A 413 -21.85 -18.35 15.68
C PHE A 413 -22.77 -17.13 15.66
N ASN A 414 -23.76 -17.11 14.77
CA ASN A 414 -24.71 -16.02 14.59
C ASN A 414 -24.02 -14.64 14.44
N PHE A 415 -22.93 -14.59 13.65
CA PHE A 415 -22.21 -13.35 13.42
C PHE A 415 -23.11 -12.28 12.77
N LYS A 416 -22.98 -11.05 13.21
CA LYS A 416 -23.76 -9.90 12.74
C LYS A 416 -23.11 -9.28 11.49
N THR A 417 -22.86 -10.13 10.49
CA THR A 417 -22.42 -9.69 9.16
C THR A 417 -23.50 -8.85 8.47
N PRO A 418 -23.16 -8.10 7.40
CA PRO A 418 -24.14 -7.26 6.70
C PRO A 418 -25.47 -7.97 6.42
N GLY A 419 -26.57 -7.33 6.80
CA GLY A 419 -27.93 -7.86 6.70
C GLY A 419 -28.35 -8.81 7.83
N ARG A 420 -27.50 -9.01 8.84
CA ARG A 420 -27.83 -9.78 10.06
C ARG A 420 -27.77 -8.92 11.33
N GLU A 421 -27.59 -7.61 11.17
CA GLU A 421 -27.58 -6.66 12.28
C GLU A 421 -28.94 -6.67 13.01
N ASP A 422 -28.93 -6.32 14.31
CA ASP A 422 -30.15 -6.12 15.08
C ASP A 422 -30.81 -4.79 14.64
N GLU A 423 -32.14 -4.72 14.65
CA GLU A 423 -32.88 -3.57 14.17
C GLU A 423 -32.69 -2.36 15.08
N THR A 424 -31.96 -1.36 14.61
CA THR A 424 -32.02 0.00 15.13
C THR A 424 -32.59 0.89 14.02
N ALA A 425 -33.70 1.57 14.32
CA ALA A 425 -34.33 2.51 13.41
C ALA A 425 -33.38 3.65 13.07
N THR A 426 -33.13 3.87 11.77
CA THR A 426 -32.30 4.97 11.28
C THR A 426 -33.06 5.74 10.22
N ASP A 427 -33.44 6.98 10.55
CA ASP A 427 -33.86 7.98 9.58
C ASP A 427 -32.65 8.44 8.76
N THR A 428 -32.82 8.52 7.45
CA THR A 428 -31.76 8.91 6.49
C THR A 428 -31.67 10.44 6.37
N VAL A 429 -30.48 10.99 6.57
CA VAL A 429 -30.16 12.42 6.39
C VAL A 429 -29.64 12.67 4.97
N GLU A 430 -30.09 13.72 4.30
CA GLU A 430 -29.66 14.12 2.95
C GLU A 430 -28.21 14.64 2.93
N ALA A 431 -27.53 14.52 1.78
CA ALA A 431 -26.08 14.71 1.64
C ALA A 431 -25.58 16.13 2.02
N THR A 432 -26.39 17.16 1.85
CA THR A 432 -26.03 18.57 2.11
C THR A 432 -25.93 18.90 3.61
N ASP A 433 -26.60 18.13 4.48
CA ASP A 433 -26.53 18.28 5.92
C ASP A 433 -25.60 17.29 6.60
N ARG A 434 -25.03 16.35 5.83
CA ARG A 434 -24.20 15.25 6.38
C ARG A 434 -22.96 15.76 7.12
N ALA A 435 -22.19 16.66 6.52
CA ALA A 435 -20.98 17.19 7.13
C ALA A 435 -21.28 18.04 8.38
N LYS A 436 -22.36 18.83 8.36
CA LYS A 436 -22.85 19.55 9.54
C LYS A 436 -23.26 18.60 10.65
N THR A 437 -24.00 17.55 10.32
CA THR A 437 -24.42 16.52 11.27
C THR A 437 -23.24 15.78 11.87
N ILE A 438 -22.19 15.50 11.07
CA ILE A 438 -20.95 14.88 11.56
C ILE A 438 -20.26 15.79 12.59
N ILE A 439 -20.11 17.08 12.28
CA ILE A 439 -19.48 18.06 13.18
C ILE A 439 -20.26 18.17 14.49
N GLN A 440 -21.60 18.30 14.41
CA GLN A 440 -22.46 18.35 15.59
C GLN A 440 -22.38 17.07 16.42
N ALA A 441 -22.40 15.92 15.78
CA ALA A 441 -22.33 14.61 16.44
C ALA A 441 -20.98 14.34 17.12
N LEU A 442 -19.93 15.05 16.73
CA LEU A 442 -18.60 15.00 17.34
C LEU A 442 -18.40 16.03 18.46
N GLY A 443 -19.47 16.75 18.86
CA GLY A 443 -19.44 17.75 19.93
C GLY A 443 -19.16 19.17 19.43
N GLY A 444 -19.36 19.43 18.12
CA GLY A 444 -19.15 20.74 17.51
C GLY A 444 -17.71 21.01 17.11
N LYS A 445 -17.51 22.13 16.41
CA LYS A 445 -16.22 22.54 15.84
C LYS A 445 -15.11 22.67 16.88
N GLU A 446 -15.41 23.28 18.03
CA GLU A 446 -14.45 23.49 19.11
C GLU A 446 -13.92 22.19 19.73
N ASN A 447 -14.67 21.10 19.55
CA ASN A 447 -14.25 19.79 20.06
C ASN A 447 -13.36 19.01 19.06
N ILE A 448 -13.27 19.44 17.80
CA ILE A 448 -12.51 18.75 16.76
C ILE A 448 -11.09 19.34 16.67
N ASP A 449 -10.08 18.53 17.02
CA ASP A 449 -8.66 18.91 16.92
C ASP A 449 -8.08 18.56 15.52
N VAL A 450 -8.30 17.32 15.06
CA VAL A 450 -7.77 16.85 13.76
C VAL A 450 -8.81 16.02 13.05
N VAL A 451 -9.05 16.31 11.77
CA VAL A 451 -9.82 15.45 10.85
C VAL A 451 -8.88 14.82 9.86
N ASP A 452 -8.98 13.50 9.71
CA ASP A 452 -8.20 12.72 8.75
C ASP A 452 -9.03 11.52 8.27
N CYS A 453 -8.61 10.82 7.22
CA CYS A 453 -9.26 9.60 6.78
C CYS A 453 -8.25 8.53 6.34
N CYS A 454 -8.67 7.28 6.34
CA CYS A 454 -8.02 6.20 5.58
C CYS A 454 -8.95 5.78 4.43
N ALA A 455 -8.63 4.72 3.73
CA ALA A 455 -9.39 4.28 2.55
C ALA A 455 -10.91 4.16 2.78
N THR A 456 -11.36 3.92 4.04
CA THR A 456 -12.78 3.66 4.34
C THR A 456 -13.31 4.34 5.60
N ARG A 457 -12.46 5.05 6.38
CA ARG A 457 -12.86 5.62 7.69
C ARG A 457 -12.47 7.08 7.81
N LEU A 458 -13.43 7.88 8.24
CA LEU A 458 -13.16 9.20 8.80
C LEU A 458 -12.55 9.02 10.20
N ARG A 459 -11.45 9.67 10.47
CA ARG A 459 -10.75 9.62 11.75
C ARG A 459 -10.67 11.02 12.31
N VAL A 460 -11.21 11.19 13.51
CA VAL A 460 -11.23 12.47 14.17
C VAL A 460 -10.59 12.35 15.53
N THR A 461 -9.69 13.28 15.83
CA THR A 461 -9.17 13.48 17.17
C THR A 461 -9.94 14.62 17.81
N LEU A 462 -10.48 14.38 19.00
CA LEU A 462 -11.28 15.32 19.75
C LEU A 462 -10.52 15.92 20.92
N ASN A 463 -10.91 17.11 21.37
CA ASN A 463 -10.45 17.71 22.61
C ASN A 463 -11.10 17.02 23.83
N SER A 464 -12.37 16.62 23.72
CA SER A 464 -13.12 15.90 24.75
C SER A 464 -13.90 14.72 24.14
N ASP A 465 -13.91 13.57 24.82
CA ASP A 465 -14.61 12.37 24.40
C ASP A 465 -16.07 12.27 24.88
N LYS A 466 -16.53 13.25 25.69
CA LYS A 466 -17.82 13.20 26.39
C LYS A 466 -19.01 13.55 25.51
N ASP A 467 -18.81 14.32 24.44
CA ASP A 467 -19.88 14.93 23.65
C ASP A 467 -20.12 14.20 22.31
N VAL A 468 -19.66 12.94 22.18
CA VAL A 468 -19.81 12.17 20.94
C VAL A 468 -21.16 11.46 20.89
N ASN A 469 -21.98 11.85 19.91
CA ASN A 469 -23.28 11.22 19.66
C ASN A 469 -23.16 10.17 18.54
N LYS A 470 -23.01 8.89 18.95
CA LYS A 470 -22.85 7.77 18.02
C LYS A 470 -24.09 7.51 17.17
N SER A 471 -25.28 7.76 17.68
CA SER A 471 -26.53 7.57 16.94
C SER A 471 -26.65 8.58 15.80
N MET A 472 -26.30 9.85 16.03
CA MET A 472 -26.22 10.85 14.97
C MET A 472 -25.16 10.51 13.92
N LEU A 473 -23.98 10.03 14.32
CA LEU A 473 -22.96 9.57 13.37
C LEU A 473 -23.45 8.39 12.52
N THR A 474 -24.22 7.48 13.11
CA THR A 474 -24.80 6.36 12.36
C THR A 474 -25.87 6.84 11.37
N ALA A 475 -26.65 7.87 11.73
CA ALA A 475 -27.64 8.48 10.83
C ALA A 475 -27.03 9.13 9.58
N THR A 476 -25.73 9.49 9.61
CA THR A 476 -25.00 10.00 8.43
C THR A 476 -24.57 8.92 7.42
N GLN A 477 -25.19 7.77 7.45
CA GLN A 477 -24.86 6.58 6.64
C GLN A 477 -23.51 5.93 7.01
N ALA A 478 -23.02 6.17 8.23
CA ALA A 478 -21.86 5.47 8.73
C ALA A 478 -22.17 3.99 8.97
N ARG A 479 -21.32 3.11 8.50
CA ARG A 479 -21.42 1.64 8.68
C ARG A 479 -21.03 1.19 10.07
N GLY A 480 -20.39 2.07 10.85
CA GLY A 480 -19.99 1.82 12.22
C GLY A 480 -19.17 2.98 12.78
N VAL A 481 -19.22 3.13 14.11
CA VAL A 481 -18.48 4.15 14.85
C VAL A 481 -17.68 3.48 15.95
N ILE A 482 -16.37 3.70 15.93
CA ILE A 482 -15.43 3.21 16.95
C ILE A 482 -14.90 4.44 17.68
N GLN A 483 -15.14 4.51 18.98
CA GLN A 483 -14.60 5.56 19.83
C GLN A 483 -13.67 4.95 20.87
N LYS A 484 -12.51 5.56 21.04
CA LYS A 484 -11.54 5.16 22.07
C LYS A 484 -10.82 6.38 22.62
N GLY A 485 -11.20 6.79 23.83
CA GLY A 485 -10.82 8.09 24.36
C GLY A 485 -11.18 9.19 23.36
N ASN A 486 -10.29 10.12 23.14
CA ASN A 486 -10.50 11.26 22.23
C ASN A 486 -10.44 10.89 20.73
N GLY A 487 -10.14 9.64 20.37
CA GLY A 487 -10.10 9.18 18.98
C GLY A 487 -11.44 8.56 18.55
N VAL A 488 -12.05 9.11 17.49
CA VAL A 488 -13.27 8.60 16.88
C VAL A 488 -12.99 8.17 15.45
N GLN A 489 -13.43 6.96 15.08
CA GLN A 489 -13.35 6.46 13.71
C GLN A 489 -14.76 6.15 13.21
N VAL A 490 -15.16 6.79 12.13
CA VAL A 490 -16.47 6.62 11.50
C VAL A 490 -16.30 5.95 10.16
N ILE A 491 -16.94 4.81 9.95
CA ILE A 491 -16.73 3.95 8.77
C ILE A 491 -17.73 4.32 7.69
N TYR A 492 -17.27 5.00 6.63
CA TYR A 492 -18.11 5.40 5.50
C TYR A 492 -17.85 4.58 4.22
N GLY A 493 -16.73 3.82 4.16
CA GLY A 493 -16.33 3.10 2.95
C GLY A 493 -15.55 3.99 1.97
N PRO A 494 -15.54 3.65 0.65
CA PRO A 494 -14.65 4.28 -0.33
C PRO A 494 -14.89 5.78 -0.55
N HIS A 495 -16.05 6.30 -0.18
CA HIS A 495 -16.40 7.74 -0.32
C HIS A 495 -15.89 8.61 0.84
N VAL A 496 -15.15 8.06 1.78
CA VAL A 496 -14.70 8.75 2.99
C VAL A 496 -13.83 9.98 2.70
N THR A 497 -13.04 9.98 1.64
CA THR A 497 -12.20 11.13 1.26
C THR A 497 -13.05 12.35 0.88
N THR A 498 -14.16 12.13 0.15
CA THR A 498 -15.12 13.19 -0.17
C THR A 498 -15.75 13.75 1.11
N ILE A 499 -16.20 12.87 2.01
CA ILE A 499 -16.79 13.26 3.30
C ILE A 499 -15.79 14.03 4.18
N LYS A 500 -14.54 13.61 4.19
CA LYS A 500 -13.47 14.33 4.90
C LYS A 500 -13.33 15.75 4.36
N ASN A 501 -13.24 15.90 3.05
CA ASN A 501 -13.10 17.21 2.42
C ASN A 501 -14.33 18.11 2.70
N GLU A 502 -15.55 17.56 2.66
CA GLU A 502 -16.79 18.28 3.04
C GLU A 502 -16.73 18.77 4.50
N VAL A 503 -16.24 17.95 5.41
CA VAL A 503 -16.09 18.33 6.84
C VAL A 503 -15.00 19.37 7.04
N GLU A 504 -13.84 19.22 6.39
CA GLU A 504 -12.74 20.19 6.46
C GLU A 504 -13.14 21.55 5.89
N GLU A 505 -13.85 21.58 4.76
CA GLU A 505 -14.34 22.81 4.13
C GLU A 505 -15.28 23.59 5.05
N LEU A 506 -16.21 22.91 5.74
CA LEU A 506 -17.09 23.54 6.72
C LEU A 506 -16.34 24.03 7.96
N LEU A 507 -15.33 23.30 8.41
CA LEU A 507 -14.48 23.72 9.51
C LEU A 507 -13.62 24.94 9.18
N GLU A 508 -13.23 25.13 7.91
CA GLU A 508 -12.45 26.27 7.42
C GLU A 508 -13.34 27.51 7.14
N ASN A 509 -14.48 27.32 6.46
CA ASN A 509 -15.37 28.43 6.04
C ASN A 509 -16.04 29.19 7.19
N GLU A 510 -16.15 28.58 8.37
CA GLU A 510 -16.63 29.26 9.57
C GLU A 510 -15.50 29.95 10.37
N LYS A 511 -14.27 30.04 9.86
CA LYS A 511 -13.15 30.80 10.44
C LYS A 511 -13.05 32.24 9.93
N LEU A 512 -13.93 32.64 9.02
CA LEU A 512 -14.14 34.00 8.55
C LEU A 512 -15.39 34.60 9.18
#